data_c74cd256c12acf37f5d390d9ac112ac6
#
_entry.id   c74cd256c12acf37f5d390d9ac112ac6
#
_cell.length_a   1.000
_cell.length_b   1.000
_cell.length_c   1.000
_cell.angle_alpha   90.00
_cell.angle_beta   90.00
_cell.angle_gamma   90.00
#
_symmetry.space_group_name_H-M   'P 1'
#
loop_
_entity.id
_entity.type
_entity.pdbx_description
1 polymer ?
#
loop_
_entity_poly.entity_id
_entity_poly.type
_entity_poly.pdbx_seq_one_letter_code
_entity_poly.pdbx_strand_id
1 'polypeptide(L)'
;MSFIPHFEITTKNSTISHFLLMLGYKLFSFYFPLFLLEKGLSLPRIGFVYLLIYLPIVVFSPLVGEIGRKANPYFLVMSGIFGYGLYSLGMLFLPLSLFFYVLQVILGLSASLFLVGNRVILMSLHLNRPARSFGWFYSAPYYAAEFAPVIGAGIIFLWGFGGIFMTSILIYFVDILFTFFSIPKNFDIKLSVDFNTNSLEHFYQAIKKSFSFDIFPVLIFSLTILILGGFYQSFFLIFLKSIGWGRTEILAYSSLFSIIFMPLSVYGIKILSNFNVVKTIFVGGIIFAASSIIIGLTVAVVGFAGVLVLMEIGELGSFLSNSSRSGFMSKAFSTFPHGSAVLDTIFSPLGTALGAMLGGLLVSHIGYSGIFVFGGILILLLTFLIKFSPLDIGE
;
A
#
# COMPACT_ATOMS: atom_id res chain seq x y z
N MET A 1 34.50 -10.07 0.50
CA MET A 1 33.08 -10.05 0.92
C MET A 1 32.25 -9.90 -0.34
N SER A 2 31.54 -10.94 -0.78
CA SER A 2 30.67 -10.85 -1.95
C SER A 2 29.44 -10.00 -1.57
N PHE A 3 29.27 -8.86 -2.21
CA PHE A 3 28.12 -7.96 -2.02
C PHE A 3 26.80 -8.57 -2.51
N ILE A 4 26.83 -9.70 -3.20
CA ILE A 4 25.64 -10.40 -3.68
C ILE A 4 25.25 -11.42 -2.61
N PRO A 5 24.14 -11.20 -1.91
CA PRO A 5 23.66 -12.18 -0.94
C PRO A 5 23.29 -13.48 -1.66
N HIS A 6 23.73 -14.61 -1.13
CA HIS A 6 23.20 -15.92 -1.53
C HIS A 6 21.71 -15.95 -1.15
N PHE A 7 20.85 -15.73 -2.14
CA PHE A 7 19.42 -15.91 -2.01
C PHE A 7 19.06 -17.34 -2.35
N GLU A 8 18.16 -17.89 -1.60
CA GLU A 8 17.42 -19.04 -2.08
C GLU A 8 16.71 -18.67 -3.38
N ILE A 9 16.89 -19.47 -4.43
CA ILE A 9 16.45 -19.17 -5.79
C ILE A 9 14.96 -18.83 -5.82
N THR A 10 14.12 -19.57 -5.07
CA THR A 10 12.69 -19.35 -5.00
C THR A 10 12.34 -18.01 -4.36
N THR A 11 13.02 -17.60 -3.29
CA THR A 11 12.84 -16.28 -2.66
C THR A 11 13.18 -15.15 -3.63
N LYS A 12 14.28 -15.29 -4.36
CA LYS A 12 14.68 -14.33 -5.40
C LYS A 12 13.60 -14.22 -6.48
N ASN A 13 13.13 -15.37 -6.98
CA ASN A 13 12.12 -15.40 -8.05
C ASN A 13 10.77 -14.83 -7.60
N SER A 14 10.32 -15.16 -6.39
CA SER A 14 9.12 -14.54 -5.80
C SER A 14 9.26 -13.02 -5.63
N THR A 15 10.45 -12.53 -5.27
CA THR A 15 10.74 -11.09 -5.16
C THR A 15 10.70 -10.41 -6.52
N ILE A 16 11.27 -11.03 -7.57
CA ILE A 16 11.23 -10.49 -8.93
C ILE A 16 9.80 -10.45 -9.46
N SER A 17 9.03 -11.53 -9.29
CA SER A 17 7.61 -11.56 -9.67
C SER A 17 6.82 -10.46 -8.92
N HIS A 18 7.05 -10.28 -7.63
CA HIS A 18 6.41 -9.21 -6.87
C HIS A 18 6.80 -7.81 -7.38
N PHE A 19 8.07 -7.61 -7.75
CA PHE A 19 8.50 -6.35 -8.36
C PHE A 19 7.81 -6.11 -9.71
N LEU A 20 7.75 -7.10 -10.60
CA LEU A 20 7.11 -6.98 -11.91
C LEU A 20 5.62 -6.69 -11.77
N LEU A 21 4.90 -7.44 -10.91
CA LEU A 21 3.50 -7.19 -10.64
C LEU A 21 3.27 -5.75 -10.16
N MET A 22 4.06 -5.33 -9.16
CA MET A 22 3.92 -4.01 -8.57
C MET A 22 4.35 -2.90 -9.53
N LEU A 23 5.35 -3.13 -10.37
CA LEU A 23 5.72 -2.18 -11.42
C LEU A 23 4.54 -1.94 -12.37
N GLY A 24 3.93 -3.01 -12.90
CA GLY A 24 2.75 -2.89 -13.75
C GLY A 24 1.57 -2.18 -13.06
N TYR A 25 1.33 -2.45 -11.78
CA TYR A 25 0.29 -1.80 -11.00
C TYR A 25 0.60 -0.32 -10.73
N LYS A 26 1.80 -0.01 -10.27
CA LYS A 26 2.21 1.34 -9.88
C LYS A 26 2.33 2.30 -11.07
N LEU A 27 2.56 1.80 -12.30
CA LEU A 27 2.53 2.63 -13.51
C LEU A 27 1.22 3.42 -13.62
N PHE A 28 0.08 2.80 -13.37
CA PHE A 28 -1.21 3.48 -13.50
C PHE A 28 -1.78 3.95 -12.16
N SER A 29 -1.54 3.23 -11.05
CA SER A 29 -2.24 3.49 -9.78
C SER A 29 -1.96 4.88 -9.22
N PHE A 30 -0.77 5.42 -9.45
CA PHE A 30 -0.41 6.78 -9.04
C PHE A 30 -1.25 7.83 -9.80
N TYR A 31 -1.45 7.63 -11.11
CA TYR A 31 -2.20 8.53 -11.99
C TYR A 31 -3.68 8.18 -12.11
N PHE A 32 -4.11 7.12 -11.45
CA PHE A 32 -5.45 6.58 -11.56
C PHE A 32 -6.56 7.58 -11.19
N PRO A 33 -6.39 8.45 -10.17
CA PRO A 33 -7.39 9.48 -9.87
C PRO A 33 -7.63 10.43 -11.05
N LEU A 34 -6.57 10.83 -11.75
CA LEU A 34 -6.68 11.70 -12.93
C LEU A 34 -7.38 11.00 -14.08
N PHE A 35 -7.08 9.72 -14.31
CA PHE A 35 -7.77 8.90 -15.30
C PHE A 35 -9.27 8.83 -15.01
N LEU A 36 -9.66 8.57 -13.76
CA LEU A 36 -11.08 8.51 -13.35
C LEU A 36 -11.78 9.86 -13.55
N LEU A 37 -11.11 10.96 -13.21
CA LEU A 37 -11.62 12.30 -13.42
C LEU A 37 -11.78 12.61 -14.92
N GLU A 38 -10.81 12.24 -15.76
CA GLU A 38 -10.89 12.41 -17.22
C GLU A 38 -12.01 11.56 -17.85
N LYS A 39 -12.34 10.43 -17.25
CA LYS A 39 -13.52 9.61 -17.61
C LYS A 39 -14.84 10.20 -17.13
N GLY A 40 -14.83 11.35 -16.44
CA GLY A 40 -16.04 12.06 -16.00
C GLY A 40 -16.65 11.53 -14.70
N LEU A 41 -15.92 10.75 -13.90
CA LEU A 41 -16.44 10.33 -12.61
C LEU A 41 -16.45 11.51 -11.62
N SER A 42 -17.55 11.63 -10.87
CA SER A 42 -17.63 12.56 -9.73
C SER A 42 -16.71 12.10 -8.58
N LEU A 43 -16.32 13.03 -7.71
CA LEU A 43 -15.44 12.74 -6.58
C LEU A 43 -15.97 11.62 -5.66
N PRO A 44 -17.27 11.57 -5.30
CA PRO A 44 -17.80 10.42 -4.55
C PRO A 44 -17.67 9.09 -5.29
N ARG A 45 -17.85 9.07 -6.61
CA ARG A 45 -17.66 7.85 -7.41
C ARG A 45 -16.21 7.44 -7.48
N ILE A 46 -15.27 8.39 -7.54
CA ILE A 46 -13.83 8.09 -7.45
C ILE A 46 -13.52 7.42 -6.11
N GLY A 47 -13.99 7.99 -4.99
CA GLY A 47 -13.85 7.37 -3.67
C GLY A 47 -14.45 5.97 -3.59
N PHE A 48 -15.61 5.76 -4.20
CA PHE A 48 -16.26 4.44 -4.27
C PHE A 48 -15.45 3.43 -5.12
N VAL A 49 -14.81 3.86 -6.20
CA VAL A 49 -13.91 3.01 -7.01
C VAL A 49 -12.75 2.51 -6.15
N TYR A 50 -12.11 3.36 -5.38
CA TYR A 50 -11.05 2.96 -4.45
C TYR A 50 -11.54 2.01 -3.36
N LEU A 51 -12.74 2.26 -2.81
CA LEU A 51 -13.37 1.32 -1.87
C LEU A 51 -13.50 -0.08 -2.49
N LEU A 52 -13.97 -0.17 -3.75
CA LEU A 52 -14.13 -1.44 -4.45
C LEU A 52 -12.80 -2.14 -4.78
N ILE A 53 -11.68 -1.42 -4.82
CA ILE A 53 -10.35 -2.02 -4.96
C ILE A 53 -9.84 -2.58 -3.63
N TYR A 54 -9.90 -1.77 -2.58
CA TYR A 54 -9.21 -2.06 -1.33
C TYR A 54 -10.04 -2.87 -0.34
N LEU A 55 -11.37 -2.71 -0.30
CA LEU A 55 -12.25 -3.49 0.57
C LEU A 55 -12.19 -5.01 0.28
N PRO A 56 -12.17 -5.47 -0.98
CA PRO A 56 -11.95 -6.88 -1.27
C PRO A 56 -10.63 -7.42 -0.72
N ILE A 57 -9.56 -6.63 -0.69
CA ILE A 57 -8.30 -7.07 -0.08
C ILE A 57 -8.52 -7.35 1.41
N VAL A 58 -9.22 -6.47 2.10
CA VAL A 58 -9.53 -6.61 3.53
C VAL A 58 -10.36 -7.86 3.80
N VAL A 59 -11.41 -8.08 3.00
CA VAL A 59 -12.38 -9.16 3.21
C VAL A 59 -11.84 -10.53 2.77
N PHE A 60 -11.17 -10.58 1.61
CA PHE A 60 -10.75 -11.85 1.01
C PHE A 60 -9.38 -12.33 1.48
N SER A 61 -8.48 -11.47 1.97
CA SER A 61 -7.15 -11.94 2.42
C SER A 61 -7.21 -13.02 3.51
N PRO A 62 -8.06 -12.94 4.55
CA PRO A 62 -8.21 -14.02 5.52
C PRO A 62 -8.76 -15.31 4.90
N LEU A 63 -9.73 -15.19 3.98
CA LEU A 63 -10.34 -16.33 3.29
C LEU A 63 -9.34 -17.01 2.34
N VAL A 64 -8.59 -16.22 1.57
CA VAL A 64 -7.54 -16.74 0.69
C VAL A 64 -6.43 -17.40 1.50
N GLY A 65 -6.13 -16.89 2.70
CA GLY A 65 -5.22 -17.53 3.65
C GLY A 65 -5.65 -18.95 4.03
N GLU A 66 -6.93 -19.14 4.28
CA GLU A 66 -7.49 -20.48 4.58
C GLU A 66 -7.51 -21.39 3.36
N ILE A 67 -7.83 -20.85 2.16
CA ILE A 67 -7.75 -21.59 0.90
C ILE A 67 -6.30 -21.99 0.61
N GLY A 68 -5.34 -21.10 0.82
CA GLY A 68 -3.91 -21.33 0.59
C GLY A 68 -3.31 -22.44 1.44
N ARG A 69 -3.97 -22.87 2.53
CA ARG A 69 -3.59 -24.04 3.32
C ARG A 69 -3.90 -25.37 2.60
N LYS A 70 -4.90 -25.38 1.72
CA LYS A 70 -5.41 -26.58 1.03
C LYS A 70 -5.07 -26.58 -0.45
N ALA A 71 -4.96 -25.41 -1.07
CA ALA A 71 -4.65 -25.24 -2.47
C ALA A 71 -3.15 -25.01 -2.68
N ASN A 72 -2.62 -25.45 -3.82
CA ASN A 72 -1.24 -25.19 -4.19
C ASN A 72 -1.03 -23.67 -4.35
N PRO A 73 -0.12 -23.04 -3.57
CA PRO A 73 0.09 -21.59 -3.58
C PRO A 73 0.58 -21.05 -4.91
N TYR A 74 1.22 -21.89 -5.73
CA TYR A 74 1.60 -21.53 -7.10
C TYR A 74 0.40 -21.05 -7.94
N PHE A 75 -0.73 -21.79 -7.87
CA PHE A 75 -1.93 -21.40 -8.62
C PHE A 75 -2.57 -20.12 -8.08
N LEU A 76 -2.46 -19.85 -6.77
CA LEU A 76 -2.93 -18.58 -6.20
C LEU A 76 -2.13 -17.39 -6.77
N VAL A 77 -0.80 -17.52 -6.81
CA VAL A 77 0.09 -16.49 -7.38
C VAL A 77 -0.23 -16.27 -8.86
N MET A 78 -0.31 -17.34 -9.65
CA MET A 78 -0.61 -17.26 -11.08
C MET A 78 -1.98 -16.63 -11.35
N SER A 79 -3.01 -17.03 -10.58
CA SER A 79 -4.36 -16.44 -10.69
C SER A 79 -4.35 -14.96 -10.31
N GLY A 80 -3.57 -14.59 -9.30
CA GLY A 80 -3.37 -13.19 -8.94
C GLY A 80 -2.80 -12.37 -10.09
N ILE A 81 -1.67 -12.80 -10.69
CA ILE A 81 -1.04 -12.09 -11.81
C ILE A 81 -1.99 -12.01 -13.02
N PHE A 82 -2.66 -13.13 -13.35
CA PHE A 82 -3.64 -13.17 -14.42
C PHE A 82 -4.78 -12.18 -14.20
N GLY A 83 -5.29 -12.07 -12.97
CA GLY A 83 -6.33 -11.11 -12.62
C GLY A 83 -5.91 -9.65 -12.78
N TYR A 84 -4.65 -9.30 -12.46
CA TYR A 84 -4.11 -7.97 -12.76
C TYR A 84 -4.04 -7.71 -14.28
N GLY A 85 -3.65 -8.71 -15.06
CA GLY A 85 -3.67 -8.62 -16.53
C GLY A 85 -5.08 -8.41 -17.07
N LEU A 86 -6.06 -9.20 -16.59
CA LEU A 86 -7.47 -9.07 -16.95
C LEU A 86 -8.04 -7.69 -16.58
N TYR A 87 -7.68 -7.18 -15.38
CA TYR A 87 -8.05 -5.84 -14.97
C TYR A 87 -7.54 -4.79 -15.96
N SER A 88 -6.24 -4.80 -16.30
CA SER A 88 -5.65 -3.82 -17.20
C SER A 88 -6.24 -3.91 -18.62
N LEU A 89 -6.52 -5.12 -19.09
CA LEU A 89 -7.21 -5.35 -20.35
C LEU A 89 -8.63 -4.76 -20.33
N GLY A 90 -9.39 -5.01 -19.26
CA GLY A 90 -10.71 -4.44 -19.10
C GLY A 90 -10.68 -2.92 -19.01
N MET A 91 -9.72 -2.32 -18.30
CA MET A 91 -9.57 -0.88 -18.20
C MET A 91 -9.24 -0.21 -19.54
N LEU A 92 -8.59 -0.94 -20.44
CA LEU A 92 -8.28 -0.47 -21.80
C LEU A 92 -9.53 -0.41 -22.71
N PHE A 93 -10.39 -1.41 -22.60
CA PHE A 93 -11.48 -1.60 -23.58
C PHE A 93 -12.89 -1.35 -23.05
N LEU A 94 -13.12 -1.50 -21.74
CA LEU A 94 -14.48 -1.40 -21.22
C LEU A 94 -14.91 0.06 -20.96
N PRO A 95 -16.14 0.42 -21.34
CA PRO A 95 -16.71 1.71 -20.96
C PRO A 95 -17.06 1.75 -19.47
N LEU A 96 -17.40 2.93 -18.98
CA LEU A 96 -17.94 3.13 -17.62
C LEU A 96 -19.34 2.47 -17.50
N SER A 97 -19.35 1.23 -17.10
CA SER A 97 -20.55 0.38 -16.95
C SER A 97 -20.47 -0.38 -15.62
N LEU A 98 -21.44 -1.23 -15.35
CA LEU A 98 -21.37 -2.13 -14.19
C LEU A 98 -20.09 -2.98 -14.20
N PHE A 99 -19.65 -3.45 -15.38
CA PHE A 99 -18.43 -4.24 -15.52
C PHE A 99 -17.16 -3.48 -15.10
N PHE A 100 -17.12 -2.16 -15.28
CA PHE A 100 -16.03 -1.33 -14.79
C PHE A 100 -15.88 -1.44 -13.25
N TYR A 101 -16.98 -1.42 -12.51
CA TYR A 101 -16.94 -1.57 -11.04
C TYR A 101 -16.60 -3.01 -10.63
N VAL A 102 -17.06 -4.01 -11.36
CA VAL A 102 -16.69 -5.42 -11.13
C VAL A 102 -15.18 -5.61 -11.30
N LEU A 103 -14.56 -4.96 -12.30
CA LEU A 103 -13.10 -5.02 -12.47
C LEU A 103 -12.33 -4.53 -11.23
N GLN A 104 -12.85 -3.53 -10.52
CA GLN A 104 -12.18 -3.04 -9.30
C GLN A 104 -12.16 -4.12 -8.22
N VAL A 105 -13.26 -4.85 -8.07
CA VAL A 105 -13.34 -6.00 -7.13
C VAL A 105 -12.39 -7.12 -7.57
N ILE A 106 -12.31 -7.40 -8.88
CA ILE A 106 -11.36 -8.38 -9.43
C ILE A 106 -9.92 -8.00 -9.11
N LEU A 107 -9.56 -6.71 -9.23
CA LEU A 107 -8.23 -6.24 -8.88
C LEU A 107 -7.89 -6.51 -7.40
N GLY A 108 -8.80 -6.16 -6.48
CA GLY A 108 -8.61 -6.40 -5.05
C GLY A 108 -8.52 -7.89 -4.68
N LEU A 109 -9.36 -8.74 -5.30
CA LEU A 109 -9.27 -10.17 -5.13
C LEU A 109 -7.94 -10.72 -5.67
N SER A 110 -7.50 -10.26 -6.83
CA SER A 110 -6.23 -10.65 -7.44
C SER A 110 -5.04 -10.27 -6.57
N ALA A 111 -5.08 -9.09 -5.94
CA ALA A 111 -4.08 -8.66 -4.96
C ALA A 111 -4.02 -9.62 -3.76
N SER A 112 -5.18 -10.01 -3.22
CA SER A 112 -5.26 -10.98 -2.12
C SER A 112 -4.66 -12.33 -2.50
N LEU A 113 -5.02 -12.85 -3.68
CA LEU A 113 -4.50 -14.14 -4.20
C LEU A 113 -2.97 -14.11 -4.35
N PHE A 114 -2.44 -13.07 -4.95
CA PHE A 114 -1.01 -12.91 -5.18
C PHE A 114 -0.22 -12.80 -3.87
N LEU A 115 -0.61 -11.87 -2.99
CA LEU A 115 0.12 -11.59 -1.75
C LEU A 115 0.08 -12.78 -0.79
N VAL A 116 -1.09 -13.39 -0.61
CA VAL A 116 -1.24 -14.55 0.26
C VAL A 116 -0.53 -15.77 -0.34
N GLY A 117 -0.67 -16.02 -1.64
CA GLY A 117 -0.01 -17.12 -2.33
C GLY A 117 1.52 -17.06 -2.19
N ASN A 118 2.14 -15.92 -2.45
CA ASN A 118 3.58 -15.74 -2.26
C ASN A 118 4.01 -15.86 -0.79
N ARG A 119 3.20 -15.39 0.16
CA ARG A 119 3.49 -15.56 1.58
C ARG A 119 3.51 -17.05 1.95
N VAL A 120 2.55 -17.84 1.47
CA VAL A 120 2.52 -19.30 1.69
C VAL A 120 3.74 -19.96 1.07
N ILE A 121 4.13 -19.59 -0.17
CA ILE A 121 5.37 -20.08 -0.80
C ILE A 121 6.58 -19.80 0.11
N LEU A 122 6.78 -18.57 0.52
CA LEU A 122 7.94 -18.20 1.36
C LEU A 122 7.93 -18.90 2.72
N MET A 123 6.74 -19.11 3.31
CA MET A 123 6.62 -19.85 4.58
C MET A 123 6.87 -21.35 4.42
N SER A 124 6.60 -21.94 3.26
CA SER A 124 6.86 -23.35 2.98
C SER A 124 8.35 -23.68 2.76
N LEU A 125 9.17 -22.65 2.55
CA LEU A 125 10.62 -22.81 2.36
C LEU A 125 11.32 -22.88 3.72
N HIS A 126 12.29 -23.80 3.84
CA HIS A 126 13.18 -23.86 5.00
C HIS A 126 14.22 -22.73 4.90
N LEU A 127 13.82 -21.51 5.25
CA LEU A 127 14.64 -20.33 5.10
C LEU A 127 15.71 -20.25 6.20
N ASN A 128 16.99 -20.21 5.82
CA ASN A 128 18.10 -20.01 6.76
C ASN A 128 18.02 -18.63 7.48
N ARG A 129 17.44 -17.63 6.83
CA ARG A 129 17.29 -16.26 7.35
C ARG A 129 15.92 -15.69 6.95
N PRO A 130 14.83 -16.12 7.62
CA PRO A 130 13.45 -15.74 7.24
C PRO A 130 13.23 -14.24 7.16
N ALA A 131 13.67 -13.49 8.19
CA ALA A 131 13.51 -12.03 8.24
C ALA A 131 14.13 -11.32 7.03
N ARG A 132 15.28 -11.81 6.55
CA ARG A 132 15.95 -11.27 5.36
C ARG A 132 15.16 -11.57 4.08
N SER A 133 14.68 -12.80 3.93
CA SER A 133 13.91 -13.24 2.76
C SER A 133 12.59 -12.46 2.63
N PHE A 134 11.86 -12.35 3.73
CA PHE A 134 10.65 -11.54 3.78
C PHE A 134 10.94 -10.04 3.57
N GLY A 135 12.03 -9.53 4.14
CA GLY A 135 12.48 -8.15 3.94
C GLY A 135 12.66 -7.81 2.45
N TRP A 136 13.31 -8.68 1.69
CA TRP A 136 13.48 -8.50 0.25
C TRP A 136 12.16 -8.59 -0.52
N PHE A 137 11.33 -9.57 -0.20
CA PHE A 137 10.03 -9.72 -0.84
C PHE A 137 9.16 -8.47 -0.63
N TYR A 138 9.13 -7.92 0.58
CA TYR A 138 8.35 -6.72 0.89
C TYR A 138 9.01 -5.41 0.46
N SER A 139 10.30 -5.41 0.11
CA SER A 139 10.94 -4.22 -0.48
C SER A 139 10.60 -4.03 -1.96
N ALA A 140 10.21 -5.08 -2.67
CA ALA A 140 9.89 -5.03 -4.10
C ALA A 140 8.82 -3.98 -4.47
N PRO A 141 7.68 -3.85 -3.77
CA PRO A 141 6.70 -2.81 -4.01
C PRO A 141 7.22 -1.38 -3.83
N TYR A 142 8.15 -1.17 -2.91
CA TYR A 142 8.75 0.15 -2.68
C TYR A 142 9.61 0.55 -3.87
N TYR A 143 10.50 -0.33 -4.36
CA TYR A 143 11.27 -0.05 -5.56
C TYR A 143 10.38 0.19 -6.78
N ALA A 144 9.32 -0.61 -6.96
CA ALA A 144 8.36 -0.38 -8.02
C ALA A 144 7.66 0.99 -7.91
N ALA A 145 7.31 1.41 -6.68
CA ALA A 145 6.66 2.69 -6.43
C ALA A 145 7.56 3.89 -6.76
N GLU A 146 8.89 3.74 -6.62
CA GLU A 146 9.85 4.81 -6.95
C GLU A 146 10.07 4.96 -8.46
N PHE A 147 10.14 3.86 -9.21
CA PHE A 147 10.39 3.91 -10.65
C PHE A 147 9.11 4.14 -11.48
N ALA A 148 8.00 3.57 -11.06
CA ALA A 148 6.78 3.55 -11.86
C ALA A 148 6.22 4.94 -12.18
N PRO A 149 6.17 5.95 -11.28
CA PRO A 149 5.65 7.27 -11.61
C PRO A 149 6.46 7.96 -12.71
N VAL A 150 7.78 7.81 -12.72
CA VAL A 150 8.66 8.40 -13.74
C VAL A 150 8.39 7.78 -15.10
N ILE A 151 8.37 6.44 -15.16
CA ILE A 151 8.08 5.69 -16.39
C ILE A 151 6.64 5.99 -16.84
N GLY A 152 5.69 5.96 -15.90
CA GLY A 152 4.28 6.24 -16.17
C GLY A 152 4.04 7.64 -16.70
N ALA A 153 4.73 8.67 -16.16
CA ALA A 153 4.67 10.04 -16.68
C ALA A 153 5.09 10.10 -18.15
N GLY A 154 6.22 9.47 -18.50
CA GLY A 154 6.70 9.41 -19.88
C GLY A 154 5.70 8.71 -20.82
N ILE A 155 5.13 7.58 -20.37
CA ILE A 155 4.12 6.83 -21.14
C ILE A 155 2.85 7.66 -21.33
N ILE A 156 2.35 8.33 -20.26
CA ILE A 156 1.15 9.18 -20.35
C ILE A 156 1.41 10.37 -21.30
N PHE A 157 2.59 10.95 -21.24
CA PHE A 157 2.95 12.08 -22.08
C PHE A 157 2.94 11.69 -23.57
N LEU A 158 3.47 10.51 -23.92
CA LEU A 158 3.62 10.05 -25.30
C LEU A 158 2.35 9.36 -25.84
N TRP A 159 1.70 8.52 -25.04
CA TRP A 159 0.64 7.61 -25.50
C TRP A 159 -0.65 7.68 -24.66
N GLY A 160 -0.72 8.58 -23.69
CA GLY A 160 -1.87 8.73 -22.81
C GLY A 160 -2.11 7.53 -21.90
N PHE A 161 -3.28 7.47 -21.25
CA PHE A 161 -3.63 6.39 -20.32
C PHE A 161 -3.77 5.01 -21.01
N GLY A 162 -4.15 4.96 -22.28
CA GLY A 162 -4.18 3.71 -23.04
C GLY A 162 -2.80 3.04 -23.10
N GLY A 163 -1.75 3.85 -23.30
CA GLY A 163 -0.36 3.38 -23.30
C GLY A 163 0.05 2.76 -21.96
N ILE A 164 -0.37 3.33 -20.84
CA ILE A 164 -0.08 2.78 -19.51
C ILE A 164 -0.70 1.40 -19.33
N PHE A 165 -2.00 1.24 -19.63
CA PHE A 165 -2.66 -0.07 -19.47
C PHE A 165 -2.06 -1.11 -20.41
N MET A 166 -1.72 -0.74 -21.64
CA MET A 166 -1.03 -1.64 -22.57
C MET A 166 0.34 -2.08 -22.03
N THR A 167 1.13 -1.14 -21.51
CA THR A 167 2.44 -1.45 -20.89
C THR A 167 2.27 -2.35 -19.68
N SER A 168 1.26 -2.10 -18.83
CA SER A 168 0.97 -2.96 -17.69
C SER A 168 0.60 -4.37 -18.11
N ILE A 169 -0.20 -4.54 -19.17
CA ILE A 169 -0.54 -5.87 -19.73
C ILE A 169 0.73 -6.60 -20.17
N LEU A 170 1.65 -5.92 -20.86
CA LEU A 170 2.92 -6.52 -21.28
C LEU A 170 3.77 -6.95 -20.09
N ILE A 171 3.85 -6.12 -19.05
CA ILE A 171 4.58 -6.47 -17.81
C ILE A 171 3.95 -7.68 -17.13
N TYR A 172 2.62 -7.75 -17.00
CA TYR A 172 1.96 -8.92 -16.41
C TYR A 172 2.12 -10.18 -17.25
N PHE A 173 2.13 -10.05 -18.57
CA PHE A 173 2.43 -11.17 -19.44
C PHE A 173 3.86 -11.70 -19.22
N VAL A 174 4.84 -10.81 -19.12
CA VAL A 174 6.23 -11.16 -18.76
C VAL A 174 6.29 -11.82 -17.38
N ASP A 175 5.55 -11.30 -16.40
CA ASP A 175 5.51 -11.87 -15.04
C ASP A 175 4.86 -13.27 -15.01
N ILE A 176 3.80 -13.48 -15.78
CA ILE A 176 3.20 -14.83 -15.97
C ILE A 176 4.24 -15.81 -16.52
N LEU A 177 4.93 -15.44 -17.61
CA LEU A 177 5.96 -16.28 -18.20
C LEU A 177 7.11 -16.52 -17.22
N PHE A 178 7.60 -15.46 -16.58
CA PHE A 178 8.67 -15.56 -15.59
C PHE A 178 8.27 -16.49 -14.43
N THR A 179 7.09 -16.31 -13.85
CA THR A 179 6.58 -17.14 -12.75
C THR A 179 6.39 -18.60 -13.19
N PHE A 180 5.88 -18.82 -14.40
CA PHE A 180 5.68 -20.16 -14.95
C PHE A 180 6.97 -20.96 -15.09
N PHE A 181 8.08 -20.32 -15.48
CA PHE A 181 9.36 -20.98 -15.69
C PHE A 181 10.27 -20.98 -14.45
N SER A 182 10.09 -20.03 -13.52
CA SER A 182 11.05 -19.77 -12.45
C SER A 182 10.58 -20.19 -11.07
N ILE A 183 9.27 -20.31 -10.82
CA ILE A 183 8.73 -20.72 -9.53
C ILE A 183 8.34 -22.20 -9.60
N PRO A 184 8.79 -23.04 -8.63
CA PRO A 184 8.41 -24.45 -8.60
C PRO A 184 6.89 -24.64 -8.56
N LYS A 185 6.38 -25.63 -9.30
CA LYS A 185 4.95 -25.94 -9.38
C LYS A 185 4.47 -26.81 -8.22
N ASN A 186 5.35 -27.61 -7.67
CA ASN A 186 5.04 -28.55 -6.59
C ASN A 186 5.70 -28.03 -5.30
N PHE A 187 4.87 -27.51 -4.43
CA PHE A 187 5.25 -27.27 -3.04
C PHE A 187 4.70 -28.43 -2.22
N ASP A 188 5.59 -29.23 -1.60
CA ASP A 188 5.19 -30.15 -0.54
C ASP A 188 4.71 -29.30 0.63
N ILE A 189 3.38 -29.15 0.72
CA ILE A 189 2.71 -28.41 1.82
C ILE A 189 2.76 -29.27 3.10
N LYS A 190 3.85 -29.97 3.35
CA LYS A 190 4.23 -30.45 4.68
C LYS A 190 4.76 -29.23 5.44
N LEU A 191 3.86 -28.31 5.70
CA LEU A 191 4.15 -27.18 6.56
C LEU A 191 4.53 -27.74 7.93
N SER A 192 5.80 -27.60 8.27
CA SER A 192 6.37 -27.90 9.60
C SER A 192 5.86 -26.96 10.69
N VAL A 193 4.88 -26.15 10.39
CA VAL A 193 4.13 -25.34 11.34
C VAL A 193 2.88 -26.12 11.69
N ASP A 194 2.70 -26.43 12.98
CA ASP A 194 1.49 -27.06 13.52
C ASP A 194 0.27 -26.20 13.19
N PHE A 195 -0.31 -26.41 12.00
CA PHE A 195 -1.53 -25.72 11.53
C PHE A 195 -2.81 -26.27 12.18
N ASN A 196 -2.68 -26.90 13.32
CA ASN A 196 -3.83 -27.38 14.08
C ASN A 196 -4.62 -26.25 14.75
N THR A 197 -4.12 -25.01 14.65
CA THR A 197 -4.83 -23.84 15.16
C THR A 197 -5.57 -23.16 14.01
N ASN A 198 -6.88 -22.98 14.18
CA ASN A 198 -7.73 -22.23 13.26
C ASN A 198 -7.14 -20.84 12.97
N SER A 199 -6.66 -20.58 11.74
CA SER A 199 -6.09 -19.28 11.36
C SER A 199 -7.10 -18.14 11.55
N LEU A 200 -8.38 -18.43 11.36
CA LEU A 200 -9.49 -17.52 11.63
C LEU A 200 -9.64 -17.24 13.13
N GLU A 201 -9.42 -18.23 13.99
CA GLU A 201 -9.44 -18.04 15.44
C GLU A 201 -8.28 -17.15 15.90
N HIS A 202 -7.06 -17.37 15.40
CA HIS A 202 -5.93 -16.50 15.68
C HIS A 202 -6.15 -15.07 15.18
N PHE A 203 -6.77 -14.91 14.02
CA PHE A 203 -7.16 -13.60 13.51
C PHE A 203 -8.22 -12.94 14.40
N TYR A 204 -9.24 -13.67 14.84
CA TYR A 204 -10.23 -13.16 15.78
C TYR A 204 -9.62 -12.77 17.14
N GLN A 205 -8.71 -13.58 17.66
CA GLN A 205 -7.97 -13.24 18.91
C GLN A 205 -7.10 -12.01 18.74
N ALA A 206 -6.45 -11.84 17.57
CA ALA A 206 -5.69 -10.63 17.27
C ALA A 206 -6.60 -9.39 17.19
N ILE A 207 -7.78 -9.51 16.55
CA ILE A 207 -8.77 -8.41 16.54
C ILE A 207 -9.20 -8.10 17.97
N LYS A 208 -9.57 -9.10 18.79
CA LYS A 208 -9.98 -8.88 20.18
C LYS A 208 -8.89 -8.18 20.99
N LYS A 209 -7.64 -8.61 20.84
CA LYS A 209 -6.48 -7.98 21.50
C LYS A 209 -6.22 -6.55 21.01
N SER A 210 -6.57 -6.23 19.76
CA SER A 210 -6.43 -4.87 19.21
C SER A 210 -7.26 -3.83 19.97
N PHE A 211 -8.33 -4.23 20.65
CA PHE A 211 -9.15 -3.36 21.49
C PHE A 211 -8.66 -3.25 22.93
N SER A 212 -7.51 -3.83 23.29
CA SER A 212 -6.91 -3.62 24.61
C SER A 212 -6.45 -2.18 24.78
N PHE A 213 -6.49 -1.71 26.02
CA PHE A 213 -6.14 -0.31 26.35
C PHE A 213 -4.72 0.09 25.92
N ASP A 214 -3.79 -0.88 25.93
CA ASP A 214 -2.38 -0.64 25.59
C ASP A 214 -2.13 -0.60 24.08
N ILE A 215 -2.96 -1.24 23.26
CA ILE A 215 -2.73 -1.41 21.82
C ILE A 215 -3.65 -0.50 20.99
N PHE A 216 -4.90 -0.39 21.39
CA PHE A 216 -5.93 0.35 20.65
C PHE A 216 -5.55 1.79 20.31
N PRO A 217 -4.96 2.59 21.25
CA PRO A 217 -4.59 3.97 20.96
C PRO A 217 -3.56 4.07 19.81
N VAL A 218 -2.56 3.18 19.78
CA VAL A 218 -1.54 3.18 18.72
C VAL A 218 -2.16 2.77 17.38
N LEU A 219 -3.08 1.80 17.39
CA LEU A 219 -3.74 1.34 16.16
C LEU A 219 -4.69 2.39 15.60
N ILE A 220 -5.48 3.06 16.43
CA ILE A 220 -6.41 4.11 15.94
C ILE A 220 -5.65 5.32 15.42
N PHE A 221 -4.55 5.71 16.07
CA PHE A 221 -3.64 6.74 15.60
C PHE A 221 -3.07 6.38 14.21
N SER A 222 -2.52 5.17 14.09
CA SER A 222 -1.97 4.70 12.82
C SER A 222 -3.04 4.57 11.73
N LEU A 223 -4.25 4.12 12.09
CA LEU A 223 -5.37 4.06 11.14
C LEU A 223 -5.76 5.45 10.64
N THR A 224 -5.76 6.45 11.51
CA THR A 224 -6.05 7.83 11.11
C THR A 224 -5.03 8.38 10.12
N ILE A 225 -3.73 8.07 10.31
CA ILE A 225 -2.67 8.38 9.34
C ILE A 225 -2.94 7.70 8.00
N LEU A 226 -3.31 6.43 8.01
CA LEU A 226 -3.62 5.68 6.80
C LEU A 226 -4.86 6.18 6.09
N ILE A 227 -5.88 6.63 6.83
CA ILE A 227 -7.09 7.26 6.26
C ILE A 227 -6.71 8.56 5.55
N LEU A 228 -5.95 9.43 6.20
CA LEU A 228 -5.48 10.66 5.56
C LEU A 228 -4.55 10.37 4.37
N GLY A 229 -3.66 9.37 4.49
CA GLY A 229 -2.82 8.88 3.38
C GLY A 229 -3.65 8.34 2.20
N GLY A 230 -4.75 7.63 2.48
CA GLY A 230 -5.70 7.17 1.45
C GLY A 230 -6.39 8.33 0.73
N PHE A 231 -6.70 9.41 1.44
CA PHE A 231 -7.20 10.64 0.84
C PHE A 231 -6.13 11.28 -0.08
N TYR A 232 -4.88 11.39 0.37
CA TYR A 232 -3.76 11.85 -0.46
C TYR A 232 -3.63 11.02 -1.74
N GLN A 233 -3.57 9.71 -1.61
CA GLN A 233 -3.42 8.80 -2.75
C GLN A 233 -4.55 8.95 -3.78
N SER A 234 -5.78 9.23 -3.32
CA SER A 234 -6.97 9.25 -4.18
C SER A 234 -7.29 10.62 -4.75
N PHE A 235 -6.88 11.71 -4.08
CA PHE A 235 -7.37 13.04 -4.43
C PHE A 235 -6.29 14.10 -4.57
N PHE A 236 -5.04 13.85 -4.18
CA PHE A 236 -4.02 14.91 -4.20
C PHE A 236 -3.73 15.43 -5.61
N LEU A 237 -3.58 14.55 -6.60
CA LEU A 237 -3.37 14.99 -7.99
C LEU A 237 -4.59 15.71 -8.56
N ILE A 238 -5.80 15.31 -8.16
CA ILE A 238 -7.03 16.02 -8.54
C ILE A 238 -7.05 17.40 -7.89
N PHE A 239 -6.60 17.51 -6.64
CA PHE A 239 -6.46 18.79 -5.95
C PHE A 239 -5.48 19.72 -6.67
N LEU A 240 -4.30 19.25 -7.04
CA LEU A 240 -3.35 20.03 -7.83
C LEU A 240 -3.98 20.54 -9.14
N LYS A 241 -4.72 19.69 -9.83
CA LYS A 241 -5.47 20.08 -11.03
C LYS A 241 -6.53 21.15 -10.72
N SER A 242 -7.23 21.05 -9.59
CA SER A 242 -8.28 22.01 -9.19
C SER A 242 -7.75 23.40 -8.87
N ILE A 243 -6.51 23.52 -8.43
CA ILE A 243 -5.82 24.80 -8.17
C ILE A 243 -5.08 25.37 -9.41
N GLY A 244 -5.29 24.76 -10.57
CA GLY A 244 -4.81 25.27 -11.87
C GLY A 244 -3.54 24.63 -12.41
N TRP A 245 -3.01 23.58 -11.77
CA TRP A 245 -1.84 22.89 -12.34
C TRP A 245 -2.19 22.17 -13.64
N GLY A 246 -1.37 22.38 -14.65
CA GLY A 246 -1.47 21.71 -15.93
C GLY A 246 -1.02 20.25 -15.86
N ARG A 247 -1.38 19.48 -16.89
CA ARG A 247 -1.00 18.06 -16.99
C ARG A 247 0.52 17.85 -16.89
N THR A 248 1.30 18.68 -17.59
CA THR A 248 2.77 18.59 -17.59
C THR A 248 3.36 18.86 -16.21
N GLU A 249 2.83 19.84 -15.48
CA GLU A 249 3.27 20.16 -14.12
C GLU A 249 2.99 19.00 -13.15
N ILE A 250 1.80 18.38 -13.25
CA ILE A 250 1.43 17.23 -12.42
C ILE A 250 2.33 16.01 -12.72
N LEU A 251 2.62 15.76 -14.01
CA LEU A 251 3.52 14.66 -14.40
C LEU A 251 4.96 14.92 -13.92
N ALA A 252 5.45 16.17 -14.05
CA ALA A 252 6.76 16.57 -13.55
C ALA A 252 6.85 16.45 -12.03
N TYR A 253 5.82 16.92 -11.30
CA TYR A 253 5.71 16.76 -9.85
C TYR A 253 5.83 15.29 -9.45
N SER A 254 5.02 14.44 -10.06
CA SER A 254 4.97 13.00 -9.75
C SER A 254 6.32 12.30 -9.95
N SER A 255 7.02 12.67 -11.03
CA SER A 255 8.34 12.12 -11.34
C SER A 255 9.40 12.60 -10.36
N LEU A 256 9.43 13.91 -10.06
CA LEU A 256 10.40 14.48 -9.12
C LEU A 256 10.17 13.97 -7.70
N PHE A 257 8.91 13.90 -7.27
CA PHE A 257 8.53 13.34 -5.97
C PHE A 257 9.11 11.92 -5.80
N SER A 258 8.89 11.03 -6.75
CA SER A 258 9.41 9.66 -6.67
C SER A 258 10.95 9.61 -6.64
N ILE A 259 11.62 10.39 -7.50
CA ILE A 259 13.10 10.42 -7.56
C ILE A 259 13.71 10.94 -6.25
N ILE A 260 13.12 11.98 -5.65
CA ILE A 260 13.63 12.58 -4.41
C ILE A 260 13.30 11.70 -3.21
N PHE A 261 12.12 11.09 -3.17
CA PHE A 261 11.71 10.23 -2.07
C PHE A 261 12.57 8.97 -1.95
N MET A 262 13.10 8.44 -3.04
CA MET A 262 13.96 7.24 -3.05
C MET A 262 15.14 7.32 -2.06
N PRO A 263 16.05 8.31 -2.12
CA PRO A 263 17.12 8.46 -1.13
C PRO A 263 16.59 8.81 0.28
N LEU A 264 15.47 9.54 0.39
CA LEU A 264 14.86 9.86 1.67
C LEU A 264 14.32 8.62 2.38
N SER A 265 13.71 7.69 1.67
CA SER A 265 13.22 6.42 2.22
C SER A 265 14.37 5.56 2.76
N VAL A 266 15.50 5.50 2.05
CA VAL A 266 16.72 4.81 2.52
C VAL A 266 17.26 5.45 3.81
N TYR A 267 17.27 6.77 3.89
CA TYR A 267 17.66 7.51 5.10
C TYR A 267 16.67 7.27 6.24
N GLY A 268 15.36 7.24 5.93
CA GLY A 268 14.29 6.90 6.87
C GLY A 268 14.49 5.52 7.52
N ILE A 269 14.89 4.51 6.76
CA ILE A 269 15.20 3.17 7.30
C ILE A 269 16.35 3.23 8.33
N LYS A 270 17.35 4.08 8.09
CA LYS A 270 18.45 4.31 9.04
C LYS A 270 17.96 4.93 10.35
N ILE A 271 17.03 5.87 10.26
CA ILE A 271 16.38 6.48 11.43
C ILE A 271 15.63 5.41 12.23
N LEU A 272 14.83 4.59 11.55
CA LEU A 272 14.04 3.51 12.18
C LEU A 272 14.88 2.54 13.01
N SER A 273 16.14 2.28 12.61
CA SER A 273 17.02 1.36 13.33
C SER A 273 17.53 1.89 14.66
N ASN A 274 17.43 3.20 14.91
CA ASN A 274 18.03 3.87 16.06
C ASN A 274 17.01 4.36 17.09
N PHE A 275 15.72 4.33 16.81
CA PHE A 275 14.69 4.88 17.68
C PHE A 275 13.71 3.82 18.20
N ASN A 276 13.12 4.11 19.34
CA ASN A 276 12.00 3.34 19.87
C ASN A 276 10.83 3.34 18.89
N VAL A 277 10.27 2.16 18.63
CA VAL A 277 9.22 1.92 17.64
C VAL A 277 8.00 2.82 17.88
N VAL A 278 7.51 2.91 19.13
CA VAL A 278 6.33 3.71 19.47
C VAL A 278 6.62 5.20 19.29
N LYS A 279 7.78 5.67 19.74
CA LYS A 279 8.20 7.06 19.56
C LYS A 279 8.27 7.43 18.06
N THR A 280 8.75 6.52 17.24
CA THR A 280 8.86 6.76 15.78
C THR A 280 7.48 6.83 15.11
N ILE A 281 6.50 6.02 15.56
CA ILE A 281 5.12 6.11 15.09
C ILE A 281 4.57 7.53 15.32
N PHE A 282 4.75 8.06 16.54
CA PHE A 282 4.21 9.38 16.88
C PHE A 282 4.95 10.52 16.19
N VAL A 283 6.28 10.52 16.20
CA VAL A 283 7.08 11.57 15.55
C VAL A 283 6.78 11.60 14.05
N GLY A 284 6.72 10.44 13.40
CA GLY A 284 6.33 10.34 11.99
C GLY A 284 4.92 10.87 11.74
N GLY A 285 3.97 10.51 12.59
CA GLY A 285 2.59 11.00 12.50
C GLY A 285 2.48 12.51 12.71
N ILE A 286 3.22 13.11 13.64
CA ILE A 286 3.27 14.56 13.86
C ILE A 286 3.83 15.28 12.64
N ILE A 287 4.93 14.76 12.05
CA ILE A 287 5.52 15.33 10.83
C ILE A 287 4.49 15.29 9.68
N PHE A 288 3.83 14.15 9.48
CA PHE A 288 2.80 14.01 8.45
C PHE A 288 1.61 14.94 8.68
N ALA A 289 1.14 15.07 9.94
CA ALA A 289 0.05 15.95 10.31
C ALA A 289 0.39 17.43 10.07
N ALA A 290 1.58 17.86 10.52
CA ALA A 290 2.05 19.24 10.33
C ALA A 290 2.18 19.59 8.84
N SER A 291 2.79 18.70 8.04
CA SER A 291 2.87 18.86 6.59
C SER A 291 1.49 18.96 5.95
N SER A 292 0.53 18.11 6.36
CA SER A 292 -0.84 18.12 5.87
C SER A 292 -1.56 19.45 6.17
N ILE A 293 -1.42 19.97 7.40
CA ILE A 293 -2.01 21.24 7.77
C ILE A 293 -1.40 22.38 6.93
N ILE A 294 -0.07 22.41 6.81
CA ILE A 294 0.63 23.45 6.05
C ILE A 294 0.19 23.39 4.58
N ILE A 295 0.15 22.21 3.95
CA ILE A 295 -0.34 22.05 2.58
C ILE A 295 -1.78 22.55 2.45
N GLY A 296 -2.66 22.14 3.35
CA GLY A 296 -4.05 22.56 3.31
C GLY A 296 -4.22 24.08 3.39
N LEU A 297 -3.36 24.79 4.11
CA LEU A 297 -3.42 26.24 4.29
C LEU A 297 -2.68 27.03 3.21
N THR A 298 -1.62 26.47 2.62
CA THR A 298 -0.66 27.28 1.84
C THR A 298 -0.47 26.82 0.40
N VAL A 299 -1.01 25.69 -0.04
CA VAL A 299 -0.77 25.09 -1.36
C VAL A 299 -0.96 26.06 -2.53
N ALA A 300 -1.93 26.94 -2.44
CA ALA A 300 -2.21 27.93 -3.49
C ALA A 300 -1.13 29.02 -3.61
N VAL A 301 -0.27 29.20 -2.60
CA VAL A 301 0.71 30.30 -2.50
C VAL A 301 2.15 29.79 -2.59
N VAL A 302 2.46 28.56 -2.12
CA VAL A 302 3.84 28.06 -2.03
C VAL A 302 4.43 27.60 -3.37
N GLY A 303 3.63 27.50 -4.42
CA GLY A 303 4.07 27.08 -5.75
C GLY A 303 4.61 25.63 -5.81
N PHE A 304 5.15 25.28 -6.98
CA PHE A 304 5.58 23.90 -7.28
C PHE A 304 6.63 23.36 -6.29
N ALA A 305 7.70 24.11 -6.08
CA ALA A 305 8.80 23.67 -5.21
C ALA A 305 8.37 23.53 -3.75
N GLY A 306 7.53 24.46 -3.26
CA GLY A 306 7.02 24.39 -1.88
C GLY A 306 6.10 23.19 -1.66
N VAL A 307 5.23 22.89 -2.60
CA VAL A 307 4.38 21.69 -2.56
C VAL A 307 5.23 20.43 -2.56
N LEU A 308 6.23 20.35 -3.43
CA LEU A 308 7.13 19.20 -3.51
C LEU A 308 7.84 18.96 -2.16
N VAL A 309 8.46 19.99 -1.59
CA VAL A 309 9.18 19.87 -0.30
C VAL A 309 8.25 19.47 0.83
N LEU A 310 7.06 20.09 0.92
CA LEU A 310 6.09 19.76 1.97
C LEU A 310 5.58 18.31 1.84
N MET A 311 5.37 17.85 0.61
CA MET A 311 4.93 16.46 0.37
C MET A 311 6.04 15.46 0.70
N GLU A 312 7.30 15.74 0.36
CA GLU A 312 8.44 14.89 0.72
C GLU A 312 8.59 14.74 2.24
N ILE A 313 8.47 15.84 2.98
CA ILE A 313 8.50 15.85 4.44
C ILE A 313 7.32 15.04 5.00
N GLY A 314 6.12 15.25 4.46
CA GLY A 314 4.92 14.53 4.87
C GLY A 314 5.03 13.03 4.60
N GLU A 315 5.46 12.65 3.40
CA GLU A 315 5.62 11.24 3.05
C GLU A 315 6.69 10.54 3.88
N LEU A 316 7.81 11.23 4.20
CA LEU A 316 8.80 10.69 5.13
C LEU A 316 8.17 10.44 6.50
N GLY A 317 7.36 11.37 7.01
CA GLY A 317 6.63 11.20 8.27
C GLY A 317 5.68 10.00 8.22
N SER A 318 4.88 9.88 7.18
CA SER A 318 3.97 8.75 6.92
C SER A 318 4.73 7.42 6.83
N PHE A 319 5.83 7.39 6.08
CA PHE A 319 6.69 6.22 5.94
C PHE A 319 7.27 5.75 7.28
N LEU A 320 7.81 6.66 8.09
CA LEU A 320 8.35 6.35 9.41
C LEU A 320 7.28 5.78 10.34
N SER A 321 6.09 6.39 10.37
CA SER A 321 4.97 5.94 11.19
C SER A 321 4.47 4.57 10.78
N ASN A 322 4.22 4.35 9.49
CA ASN A 322 3.66 3.09 8.97
C ASN A 322 4.63 1.91 9.07
N SER A 323 5.92 2.14 8.79
CA SER A 323 6.96 1.10 8.92
C SER A 323 7.15 0.68 10.38
N SER A 324 7.13 1.65 11.30
CA SER A 324 7.21 1.36 12.74
C SER A 324 5.96 0.67 13.27
N ARG A 325 4.77 0.99 12.75
CA ARG A 325 3.51 0.30 13.11
C ARG A 325 3.59 -1.20 12.83
N SER A 326 4.11 -1.62 11.68
CA SER A 326 4.27 -3.04 11.37
C SER A 326 5.22 -3.74 12.36
N GLY A 327 6.30 -3.07 12.79
CA GLY A 327 7.18 -3.55 13.85
C GLY A 327 6.48 -3.65 15.21
N PHE A 328 5.70 -2.63 15.57
CA PHE A 328 4.87 -2.64 16.78
C PHE A 328 3.87 -3.80 16.77
N MET A 329 3.13 -3.98 15.69
CA MET A 329 2.16 -5.06 15.56
C MET A 329 2.81 -6.44 15.68
N SER A 330 3.96 -6.65 15.06
CA SER A 330 4.71 -7.90 15.17
C SER A 330 5.10 -8.23 16.62
N LYS A 331 5.50 -7.22 17.41
CA LYS A 331 5.83 -7.38 18.83
C LYS A 331 4.58 -7.57 19.70
N ALA A 332 3.58 -6.70 19.53
CA ALA A 332 2.35 -6.69 20.33
C ALA A 332 1.52 -7.97 20.18
N PHE A 333 1.52 -8.57 18.99
CA PHE A 333 0.77 -9.78 18.67
C PHE A 333 1.67 -11.02 18.52
N SER A 334 2.83 -11.06 19.15
CA SER A 334 3.78 -12.18 19.08
C SER A 334 3.16 -13.53 19.49
N THR A 335 2.14 -13.52 20.35
CA THR A 335 1.34 -14.72 20.73
C THR A 335 0.43 -15.22 19.61
N PHE A 336 0.12 -14.40 18.61
CA PHE A 336 -0.76 -14.71 17.48
C PHE A 336 -0.13 -14.30 16.15
N PRO A 337 1.05 -14.85 15.77
CA PRO A 337 1.84 -14.35 14.65
C PRO A 337 1.09 -14.39 13.32
N HIS A 338 0.26 -15.42 13.08
CA HIS A 338 -0.57 -15.51 11.86
C HIS A 338 -1.67 -14.45 11.85
N GLY A 339 -2.37 -14.27 12.98
CA GLY A 339 -3.40 -13.24 13.11
C GLY A 339 -2.81 -11.82 12.94
N SER A 340 -1.64 -11.58 13.54
CA SER A 340 -0.89 -10.32 13.37
C SER A 340 -0.55 -10.03 11.92
N ALA A 341 -0.04 -11.03 11.20
CA ALA A 341 0.35 -10.88 9.80
C ALA A 341 -0.85 -10.57 8.88
N VAL A 342 -2.00 -11.21 9.14
CA VAL A 342 -3.24 -10.91 8.41
C VAL A 342 -3.74 -9.51 8.76
N LEU A 343 -3.78 -9.16 10.04
CA LEU A 343 -4.23 -7.86 10.51
C LEU A 343 -3.37 -6.72 9.92
N ASP A 344 -2.04 -6.87 9.91
CA ASP A 344 -1.13 -5.90 9.30
C ASP A 344 -1.35 -5.75 7.79
N THR A 345 -1.63 -6.86 7.10
CA THR A 345 -1.89 -6.86 5.65
C THR A 345 -3.16 -6.09 5.28
N ILE A 346 -4.22 -6.18 6.09
CA ILE A 346 -5.50 -5.51 5.82
C ILE A 346 -5.53 -4.05 6.29
N PHE A 347 -4.64 -3.67 7.20
CA PHE A 347 -4.69 -2.38 7.88
C PHE A 347 -4.49 -1.19 6.91
N SER A 348 -3.48 -1.28 6.04
CA SER A 348 -3.23 -0.24 5.02
C SER A 348 -4.34 -0.18 3.95
N PRO A 349 -4.79 -1.29 3.34
CA PRO A 349 -5.95 -1.26 2.44
C PRO A 349 -7.22 -0.70 3.08
N LEU A 350 -7.47 -1.02 4.36
CA LEU A 350 -8.63 -0.48 5.09
C LEU A 350 -8.54 1.05 5.22
N GLY A 351 -7.38 1.56 5.65
CA GLY A 351 -7.16 3.00 5.73
C GLY A 351 -7.33 3.70 4.39
N THR A 352 -6.76 3.14 3.32
CA THR A 352 -6.90 3.70 1.97
C THR A 352 -8.36 3.67 1.49
N ALA A 353 -9.08 2.57 1.70
CA ALA A 353 -10.49 2.47 1.34
C ALA A 353 -11.35 3.54 2.04
N LEU A 354 -11.17 3.66 3.36
CA LEU A 354 -11.90 4.64 4.18
C LEU A 354 -11.52 6.07 3.79
N GLY A 355 -10.23 6.35 3.61
CA GLY A 355 -9.74 7.68 3.24
C GLY A 355 -10.25 8.14 1.88
N ALA A 356 -10.25 7.26 0.90
CA ALA A 356 -10.80 7.54 -0.42
C ALA A 356 -12.32 7.74 -0.39
N MET A 357 -13.05 6.87 0.29
CA MET A 357 -14.52 6.96 0.39
C MET A 357 -14.94 8.23 1.12
N LEU A 358 -14.42 8.46 2.33
CA LEU A 358 -14.72 9.63 3.14
C LEU A 358 -14.28 10.92 2.43
N GLY A 359 -13.09 10.91 1.83
CA GLY A 359 -12.58 12.04 1.05
C GLY A 359 -13.50 12.40 -0.10
N GLY A 360 -13.93 11.41 -0.90
CA GLY A 360 -14.85 11.63 -2.01
C GLY A 360 -16.20 12.25 -1.59
N LEU A 361 -16.69 11.89 -0.41
CA LEU A 361 -17.93 12.45 0.14
C LEU A 361 -17.72 13.84 0.75
N LEU A 362 -16.62 14.04 1.48
CA LEU A 362 -16.41 15.26 2.26
C LEU A 362 -15.85 16.43 1.44
N VAL A 363 -15.12 16.17 0.34
CA VAL A 363 -14.55 17.26 -0.47
C VAL A 363 -15.60 18.26 -0.94
N SER A 364 -16.81 17.80 -1.28
CA SER A 364 -17.90 18.70 -1.69
C SER A 364 -18.40 19.63 -0.58
N HIS A 365 -18.17 19.31 0.69
CA HIS A 365 -18.65 20.06 1.85
C HIS A 365 -17.58 20.97 2.46
N ILE A 366 -16.36 20.45 2.65
CA ILE A 366 -15.29 21.18 3.34
C ILE A 366 -14.06 21.47 2.44
N GLY A 367 -14.11 21.07 1.18
CA GLY A 367 -13.02 21.23 0.23
C GLY A 367 -11.81 20.33 0.52
N TYR A 368 -10.84 20.31 -0.40
CA TYR A 368 -9.60 19.55 -0.21
C TYR A 368 -8.76 20.09 0.95
N SER A 369 -8.58 21.41 1.01
CA SER A 369 -7.85 22.09 2.09
C SER A 369 -8.44 21.79 3.47
N GLY A 370 -9.76 21.79 3.57
CA GLY A 370 -10.46 21.46 4.81
C GLY A 370 -10.16 20.04 5.29
N ILE A 371 -10.09 19.05 4.40
CA ILE A 371 -9.78 17.67 4.76
C ILE A 371 -8.32 17.53 5.22
N PHE A 372 -7.36 18.18 4.55
CA PHE A 372 -5.96 18.16 4.96
C PHE A 372 -5.77 18.77 6.34
N VAL A 373 -6.37 19.93 6.59
CA VAL A 373 -6.29 20.64 7.88
C VAL A 373 -6.98 19.82 8.97
N PHE A 374 -8.21 19.38 8.74
CA PHE A 374 -8.99 18.61 9.72
C PHE A 374 -8.30 17.28 10.07
N GLY A 375 -7.86 16.54 9.04
CA GLY A 375 -7.16 15.27 9.24
C GLY A 375 -5.83 15.44 10.00
N GLY A 376 -5.06 16.48 9.67
CA GLY A 376 -3.84 16.81 10.40
C GLY A 376 -4.10 17.20 11.86
N ILE A 377 -5.11 18.02 12.12
CA ILE A 377 -5.51 18.38 13.49
C ILE A 377 -5.96 17.14 14.27
N LEU A 378 -6.75 16.26 13.66
CA LEU A 378 -7.20 15.01 14.30
C LEU A 378 -6.02 14.13 14.72
N ILE A 379 -5.00 13.98 13.85
CA ILE A 379 -3.78 13.22 14.18
C ILE A 379 -3.05 13.87 15.37
N LEU A 380 -2.91 15.20 15.39
CA LEU A 380 -2.27 15.91 16.52
C LEU A 380 -3.06 15.73 17.82
N LEU A 381 -4.39 15.83 17.79
CA LEU A 381 -5.24 15.59 18.96
C LEU A 381 -5.09 14.18 19.51
N LEU A 382 -5.07 13.17 18.63
CA LEU A 382 -4.83 11.78 19.03
C LEU A 382 -3.46 11.58 19.66
N THR A 383 -2.42 12.30 19.21
CA THR A 383 -1.09 12.26 19.84
C THR A 383 -1.15 12.72 21.30
N PHE A 384 -1.93 13.75 21.60
CA PHE A 384 -2.12 14.21 22.99
C PHE A 384 -2.83 13.16 23.84
N LEU A 385 -3.89 12.54 23.33
CA LEU A 385 -4.65 11.53 24.08
C LEU A 385 -3.79 10.31 24.43
N ILE A 386 -2.89 9.91 23.54
CA ILE A 386 -2.03 8.73 23.75
C ILE A 386 -0.90 9.01 24.72
N LYS A 387 -0.40 10.25 24.83
CA LYS A 387 0.62 10.62 25.82
C LYS A 387 0.18 10.31 27.26
N PHE A 388 -1.12 10.24 27.51
CA PHE A 388 -1.70 9.90 28.82
C PHE A 388 -2.00 8.40 28.97
N SER A 389 -1.74 7.59 27.97
CA SER A 389 -1.87 6.13 28.05
C SER A 389 -0.59 5.54 28.67
N PRO A 390 -0.67 4.62 29.64
CA PRO A 390 0.49 3.96 30.21
C PRO A 390 1.10 2.96 29.22
N LEU A 391 1.67 3.46 28.12
CA LEU A 391 2.41 2.66 27.16
C LEU A 391 3.82 2.40 27.66
N ASP A 392 3.94 1.64 28.74
CA ASP A 392 5.19 1.04 29.17
C ASP A 392 5.44 -0.23 28.32
N ILE A 393 5.66 -0.03 27.01
CA ILE A 393 6.14 -1.10 26.15
C ILE A 393 7.65 -1.12 26.35
N GLY A 394 8.07 -1.89 27.36
CA GLY A 394 9.45 -2.03 27.79
C GLY A 394 10.46 -2.01 26.63
N GLU A 395 11.56 -1.31 26.91
CA GLU A 395 12.75 -1.19 26.08
C GLU A 395 13.25 -2.53 25.52
#